data_2e5f8478fcd113b90147299c37555c7a
#
_entry.id   2e5f8478fcd113b90147299c37555c7a
#
_cell.length_a   1.000
_cell.length_b   1.000
_cell.length_c   1.000
_cell.angle_alpha   90.00
_cell.angle_beta   90.00
_cell.angle_gamma   90.00
#
_symmetry.space_group_name_H-M   'P 1'
#
loop_
_entity.id
_entity.type
_entity.pdbx_description
1 polymer ?
#
loop_
_entity_poly.entity_id
_entity_poly.type
_entity_poly.pdbx_seq_one_letter_code
_entity_poly.pdbx_strand_id
1 'polypeptide(L)'
;MDTLLEVKDLCKQYKGAGNYMAVYHMNLSIPRGKIIGLLGPNGCGKTTLIKMINGLLAPSCGTVTINGYAPGIETKKIVSYLPERTYLQSNMRIREMISYFKDFYEDFNEDRAYGMLSSLDIDPDARLKTLSKGTKEKVQLILVMSREAELYILDEPIAGVDPAARDFILRTIITNYNENAT
;
A
#
# COMPACT_ATOMS: atom_id res chain seq x y z
N MET A 1 5.55 9.55 22.22
CA MET A 1 5.24 9.64 20.77
C MET A 1 4.17 8.61 20.50
N ASP A 2 3.13 8.98 19.78
CA ASP A 2 2.02 8.06 19.46
C ASP A 2 2.48 7.08 18.37
N THR A 3 2.65 5.81 18.76
CA THR A 3 3.13 4.74 17.86
C THR A 3 1.95 4.23 17.03
N LEU A 4 2.03 4.37 15.71
CA LEU A 4 1.02 3.87 14.79
C LEU A 4 1.21 2.40 14.45
N LEU A 5 2.44 1.98 14.12
CA LEU A 5 2.78 0.60 13.82
C LEU A 5 3.80 0.07 14.81
N GLU A 6 3.48 -1.04 15.46
CA GLU A 6 4.39 -1.72 16.38
C GLU A 6 4.57 -3.18 15.96
N VAL A 7 5.81 -3.61 15.89
CA VAL A 7 6.22 -4.99 15.59
C VAL A 7 7.12 -5.45 16.72
N LYS A 8 6.75 -6.57 17.36
CA LYS A 8 7.49 -7.13 18.50
C LYS A 8 7.87 -8.57 18.23
N ASP A 9 9.19 -8.83 18.29
CA ASP A 9 9.77 -10.17 18.21
C ASP A 9 9.25 -11.00 17.00
N LEU A 10 9.02 -10.31 15.87
CA LEU A 10 8.33 -10.87 14.72
C LEU A 10 9.20 -11.85 13.96
N CYS A 11 8.69 -13.06 13.73
CA CYS A 11 9.35 -14.06 12.92
C CYS A 11 8.43 -14.57 11.80
N LYS A 12 9.06 -14.94 10.69
CA LYS A 12 8.40 -15.72 9.65
C LYS A 12 9.33 -16.77 9.09
N GLN A 13 8.95 -18.03 9.33
CA GLN A 13 9.59 -19.20 8.76
C GLN A 13 8.68 -19.82 7.70
N TYR A 14 9.22 -20.09 6.54
CA TYR A 14 8.56 -20.90 5.52
C TYR A 14 9.02 -22.35 5.64
N LYS A 15 8.05 -23.25 5.88
CA LYS A 15 8.28 -24.69 5.91
C LYS A 15 8.36 -25.21 4.47
N GLY A 16 9.48 -25.79 4.08
CA GLY A 16 9.76 -26.31 2.74
C GLY A 16 11.19 -26.81 2.64
N ALA A 17 11.71 -27.05 1.46
CA ALA A 17 13.10 -27.46 1.27
C ALA A 17 14.05 -26.40 1.84
N GLY A 18 14.53 -26.59 3.09
CA GLY A 18 15.54 -25.75 3.73
C GLY A 18 15.10 -24.87 4.88
N ASN A 19 13.84 -24.90 5.34
CA ASN A 19 13.39 -24.09 6.50
C ASN A 19 13.87 -22.64 6.46
N TYR A 20 13.46 -21.89 5.43
CA TYR A 20 13.91 -20.51 5.22
C TYR A 20 13.26 -19.52 6.22
N MET A 21 14.11 -18.80 6.96
CA MET A 21 13.69 -17.69 7.82
C MET A 21 13.67 -16.38 7.01
N ALA A 22 12.49 -15.90 6.67
CA ALA A 22 12.33 -14.66 5.92
C ALA A 22 12.36 -13.41 6.80
N VAL A 23 11.88 -13.52 8.04
CA VAL A 23 11.97 -12.48 9.08
C VAL A 23 12.39 -13.16 10.37
N TYR A 24 13.35 -12.57 11.08
CA TYR A 24 13.95 -13.16 12.28
C TYR A 24 14.00 -12.15 13.43
N HIS A 25 13.20 -12.38 14.47
CA HIS A 25 13.13 -11.58 15.71
C HIS A 25 13.13 -10.07 15.49
N MET A 26 12.33 -9.61 14.51
CA MET A 26 12.28 -8.20 14.12
C MET A 26 11.48 -7.39 15.13
N ASN A 27 12.05 -6.26 15.54
CA ASN A 27 11.37 -5.25 16.34
C ASN A 27 11.37 -3.93 15.59
N LEU A 28 10.21 -3.28 15.49
CA LEU A 28 10.04 -2.01 14.77
C LEU A 28 8.92 -1.22 15.44
N SER A 29 9.13 0.07 15.64
CA SER A 29 8.13 1.01 16.13
C SER A 29 8.13 2.23 15.21
N ILE A 30 6.99 2.51 14.59
CA ILE A 30 6.81 3.64 13.68
C ILE A 30 5.77 4.60 14.27
N PRO A 31 6.17 5.84 14.56
CA PRO A 31 5.24 6.86 15.03
C PRO A 31 4.40 7.42 13.87
N ARG A 32 3.30 8.11 14.20
CA ARG A 32 2.48 8.86 13.23
C ARG A 32 3.27 9.98 12.56
N GLY A 33 2.81 10.39 11.38
CA GLY A 33 3.34 11.55 10.67
C GLY A 33 4.77 11.35 10.17
N LYS A 34 5.11 10.18 9.65
CA LYS A 34 6.45 9.90 9.11
C LYS A 34 6.39 9.23 7.76
N ILE A 35 7.29 9.62 6.87
CA ILE A 35 7.57 8.87 5.65
C ILE A 35 8.76 7.97 5.95
N ILE A 36 8.57 6.67 5.86
CA ILE A 36 9.57 5.66 6.19
C ILE A 36 9.96 4.86 4.95
N GLY A 37 11.25 4.80 4.65
CA GLY A 37 11.79 3.95 3.60
C GLY A 37 12.24 2.59 4.15
N LEU A 38 11.59 1.51 3.71
CA LEU A 38 12.02 0.14 4.00
C LEU A 38 13.00 -0.33 2.92
N LEU A 39 14.29 -0.30 3.23
CA LEU A 39 15.36 -0.61 2.30
C LEU A 39 16.01 -1.98 2.59
N GLY A 40 16.49 -2.62 1.55
CA GLY A 40 17.20 -3.89 1.64
C GLY A 40 17.26 -4.64 0.30
N PRO A 41 18.16 -5.61 0.15
CA PRO A 41 18.28 -6.40 -1.08
C PRO A 41 17.03 -7.23 -1.36
N ASN A 42 16.91 -7.73 -2.60
CA ASN A 42 15.83 -8.65 -2.94
C ASN A 42 15.94 -9.92 -2.13
N GLY A 43 14.79 -10.43 -1.65
CA GLY A 43 14.72 -11.63 -0.82
C GLY A 43 15.00 -11.42 0.68
N CYS A 44 15.32 -10.19 1.14
CA CYS A 44 15.57 -9.94 2.57
C CYS A 44 14.31 -9.88 3.46
N GLY A 45 13.12 -10.17 2.91
CA GLY A 45 11.88 -10.29 3.70
C GLY A 45 10.99 -9.05 3.71
N LYS A 46 11.27 -7.97 2.95
CA LYS A 46 10.44 -6.75 2.88
C LYS A 46 8.96 -7.05 2.59
N THR A 47 8.68 -7.71 1.47
CA THR A 47 7.32 -8.09 1.07
C THR A 47 6.68 -9.06 2.07
N THR A 48 7.47 -9.93 2.72
CA THR A 48 6.99 -10.81 3.80
C THR A 48 6.52 -10.00 5.01
N LEU A 49 7.31 -9.02 5.44
CA LEU A 49 6.93 -8.10 6.51
C LEU A 49 5.66 -7.32 6.16
N ILE A 50 5.62 -6.71 4.97
CA ILE A 50 4.46 -5.96 4.46
C ILE A 50 3.20 -6.83 4.47
N LYS A 51 3.28 -8.07 4.02
CA LYS A 51 2.14 -9.01 4.04
C LYS A 51 1.68 -9.36 5.45
N MET A 52 2.59 -9.47 6.42
CA MET A 52 2.23 -9.69 7.82
C MET A 52 1.55 -8.46 8.42
N ILE A 53 2.05 -7.26 8.15
CA ILE A 53 1.43 -5.99 8.57
C ILE A 53 0.00 -5.86 8.02
N ASN A 54 -0.22 -6.24 6.75
CA ASN A 54 -1.54 -6.21 6.12
C ASN A 54 -2.47 -7.38 6.50
N GLY A 55 -2.01 -8.32 7.36
CA GLY A 55 -2.79 -9.52 7.71
C GLY A 55 -2.98 -10.52 6.57
N LEU A 56 -2.20 -10.40 5.50
CA LEU A 56 -2.21 -11.32 4.35
C LEU A 56 -1.38 -12.57 4.61
N LEU A 57 -0.56 -12.54 5.64
CA LEU A 57 0.33 -13.62 6.05
C LEU A 57 0.40 -13.67 7.58
N ALA A 58 0.14 -14.84 8.15
CA ALA A 58 0.31 -15.03 9.59
C ALA A 58 1.80 -15.14 9.96
N PRO A 59 2.26 -14.46 11.03
CA PRO A 59 3.60 -14.65 11.56
C PRO A 59 3.79 -16.06 12.14
N SER A 60 5.05 -16.51 12.23
CA SER A 60 5.42 -17.73 12.92
C SER A 60 5.60 -17.49 14.42
N CYS A 61 6.04 -16.32 14.82
CA CYS A 61 6.11 -15.84 16.21
C CYS A 61 6.05 -14.31 16.23
N GLY A 62 5.89 -13.74 17.41
CA GLY A 62 5.79 -12.31 17.64
C GLY A 62 4.44 -11.72 17.26
N THR A 63 4.35 -10.40 17.31
CA THR A 63 3.10 -9.66 17.10
C THR A 63 3.31 -8.44 16.21
N VAL A 64 2.24 -8.06 15.51
CA VAL A 64 2.11 -6.80 14.79
C VAL A 64 0.85 -6.10 15.30
N THR A 65 0.93 -4.82 15.58
CA THR A 65 -0.25 -3.99 15.89
C THR A 65 -0.21 -2.68 15.12
N ILE A 66 -1.35 -2.23 14.65
CA ILE A 66 -1.55 -0.95 13.98
C ILE A 66 -2.60 -0.18 14.78
N ASN A 67 -2.23 0.99 15.28
CA ASN A 67 -3.07 1.77 16.22
C ASN A 67 -3.59 0.93 17.40
N GLY A 68 -2.75 0.00 17.92
CA GLY A 68 -3.08 -0.91 19.01
C GLY A 68 -3.87 -2.17 18.60
N TYR A 69 -4.36 -2.28 17.37
CA TYR A 69 -5.12 -3.44 16.89
C TYR A 69 -4.24 -4.42 16.11
N ALA A 70 -4.46 -5.71 16.32
CA ALA A 70 -3.87 -6.74 15.46
C ALA A 70 -4.41 -6.62 14.02
N PRO A 71 -3.62 -7.02 12.98
CA PRO A 71 -4.06 -6.97 11.60
C PRO A 71 -5.40 -7.72 11.40
N GLY A 72 -6.43 -7.01 10.94
CA GLY A 72 -7.79 -7.53 10.82
C GLY A 72 -8.76 -6.49 10.28
N ILE A 73 -10.03 -6.61 10.63
CA ILE A 73 -11.11 -5.74 10.14
C ILE A 73 -10.83 -4.27 10.49
N GLU A 74 -10.47 -3.98 11.76
CA GLU A 74 -10.26 -2.61 12.23
C GLU A 74 -9.05 -1.97 11.53
N THR A 75 -7.96 -2.71 11.35
CA THR A 75 -6.79 -2.16 10.67
C THR A 75 -7.01 -1.94 9.17
N LYS A 76 -7.87 -2.72 8.52
CA LYS A 76 -8.21 -2.51 7.10
C LYS A 76 -8.97 -1.22 6.84
N LYS A 77 -9.65 -0.67 7.85
CA LYS A 77 -10.33 0.63 7.74
C LYS A 77 -9.32 1.78 7.65
N ILE A 78 -8.18 1.65 8.32
CA ILE A 78 -7.19 2.72 8.49
C ILE A 78 -5.90 2.49 7.69
N VAL A 79 -5.76 1.35 7.01
CA VAL A 79 -4.58 1.02 6.18
C VAL A 79 -4.94 1.08 4.71
N SER A 80 -4.16 1.82 3.93
CA SER A 80 -4.21 1.81 2.47
C SER A 80 -2.95 1.12 1.92
N TYR A 81 -3.13 0.06 1.12
CA TYR A 81 -2.05 -0.79 0.65
C TYR A 81 -1.95 -0.83 -0.86
N LEU A 82 -0.76 -0.50 -1.37
CA LEU A 82 -0.37 -0.67 -2.77
C LEU A 82 0.54 -1.89 -2.89
N PRO A 83 0.09 -3.02 -3.41
CA PRO A 83 0.96 -4.18 -3.65
C PRO A 83 1.82 -4.00 -4.90
N GLU A 84 2.95 -4.72 -4.96
CA GLU A 84 3.86 -4.77 -6.12
C GLU A 84 3.14 -5.12 -7.43
N ARG A 85 2.13 -5.99 -7.36
CA ARG A 85 1.39 -6.43 -8.57
C ARG A 85 0.01 -5.80 -8.63
N THR A 86 -0.39 -5.41 -9.83
CA THR A 86 -1.72 -4.88 -10.09
C THR A 86 -2.78 -5.94 -9.80
N TYR A 87 -3.76 -5.60 -8.95
CA TYR A 87 -4.91 -6.44 -8.60
C TYR A 87 -6.22 -5.96 -9.22
N LEU A 88 -6.17 -4.88 -10.01
CA LEU A 88 -7.36 -4.26 -10.58
C LEU A 88 -8.05 -5.19 -11.60
N GLN A 89 -9.38 -5.24 -11.55
CA GLN A 89 -10.18 -6.03 -12.49
C GLN A 89 -10.11 -5.45 -13.91
N SER A 90 -9.51 -6.17 -14.82
CA SER A 90 -9.18 -5.69 -16.16
C SER A 90 -10.40 -5.26 -17.02
N ASN A 91 -11.60 -5.78 -16.74
CA ASN A 91 -12.81 -5.49 -17.52
C ASN A 91 -13.54 -4.24 -17.09
N MET A 92 -13.27 -3.71 -15.89
CA MET A 92 -13.91 -2.49 -15.37
C MET A 92 -13.35 -1.24 -16.04
N ARG A 93 -14.18 -0.19 -16.10
CA ARG A 93 -13.74 1.18 -16.38
C ARG A 93 -13.16 1.79 -15.11
N ILE A 94 -12.32 2.82 -15.26
CA ILE A 94 -11.70 3.51 -14.11
C ILE A 94 -12.78 4.08 -13.18
N ARG A 95 -13.81 4.75 -13.73
CA ARG A 95 -14.92 5.29 -12.94
C ARG A 95 -15.68 4.21 -12.15
N GLU A 96 -15.84 3.02 -12.72
CA GLU A 96 -16.51 1.91 -12.03
C GLU A 96 -15.65 1.41 -10.85
N MET A 97 -14.34 1.44 -11.02
CA MET A 97 -13.39 1.11 -9.94
C MET A 97 -13.40 2.18 -8.84
N ILE A 98 -13.50 3.47 -9.19
CA ILE A 98 -13.64 4.57 -8.22
C ILE A 98 -14.93 4.39 -7.42
N SER A 99 -16.06 4.14 -8.08
CA SER A 99 -17.33 3.87 -7.41
C SER A 99 -17.23 2.66 -6.48
N TYR A 100 -16.60 1.58 -6.94
CA TYR A 100 -16.37 0.38 -6.12
C TYR A 100 -15.53 0.68 -4.86
N PHE A 101 -14.47 1.50 -4.97
CA PHE A 101 -13.66 1.90 -3.82
C PHE A 101 -14.45 2.78 -2.85
N LYS A 102 -15.27 3.70 -3.36
CA LYS A 102 -16.16 4.54 -2.55
C LYS A 102 -17.18 3.72 -1.77
N ASP A 103 -17.76 2.70 -2.40
CA ASP A 103 -18.71 1.82 -1.73
C ASP A 103 -18.04 0.94 -0.66
N PHE A 104 -16.75 0.63 -0.83
CA PHE A 104 -16.01 -0.28 0.06
C PHE A 104 -15.29 0.42 1.19
N TYR A 105 -14.85 1.67 0.99
CA TYR A 105 -14.07 2.44 1.94
C TYR A 105 -14.74 3.77 2.26
N GLU A 106 -15.21 3.92 3.50
CA GLU A 106 -15.86 5.16 3.98
C GLU A 106 -14.93 6.38 3.89
N ASP A 107 -13.61 6.17 3.98
CA ASP A 107 -12.56 7.18 3.92
C ASP A 107 -12.08 7.48 2.48
N PHE A 108 -12.78 6.99 1.46
CA PHE A 108 -12.38 7.22 0.06
C PHE A 108 -12.85 8.57 -0.45
N ASN A 109 -11.91 9.40 -0.88
CA ASN A 109 -12.17 10.73 -1.44
C ASN A 109 -12.22 10.67 -2.98
N GLU A 110 -13.46 10.65 -3.50
CA GLU A 110 -13.74 10.54 -4.94
C GLU A 110 -13.24 11.77 -5.73
N ASP A 111 -13.40 12.98 -5.18
CA ASP A 111 -12.96 14.21 -5.83
C ASP A 111 -11.45 14.24 -6.00
N ARG A 112 -10.72 13.74 -4.99
CA ARG A 112 -9.26 13.57 -5.08
C ARG A 112 -8.86 12.60 -6.18
N ALA A 113 -9.58 11.47 -6.31
CA ALA A 113 -9.32 10.49 -7.36
C ALA A 113 -9.50 11.10 -8.76
N TYR A 114 -10.62 11.77 -9.01
CA TYR A 114 -10.85 12.44 -10.30
C TYR A 114 -9.89 13.60 -10.56
N GLY A 115 -9.53 14.37 -9.54
CA GLY A 115 -8.53 15.43 -9.65
C GLY A 115 -7.16 14.89 -10.09
N MET A 116 -6.71 13.76 -9.52
CA MET A 116 -5.45 13.11 -9.93
C MET A 116 -5.54 12.52 -11.35
N LEU A 117 -6.67 11.90 -11.73
CA LEU A 117 -6.87 11.42 -13.11
C LEU A 117 -6.77 12.56 -14.12
N SER A 118 -7.46 13.68 -13.84
CA SER A 118 -7.44 14.89 -14.69
C SER A 118 -6.03 15.46 -14.84
N SER A 119 -5.24 15.50 -13.76
CA SER A 119 -3.85 16.00 -13.80
C SER A 119 -2.90 15.15 -14.65
N LEU A 120 -3.28 13.91 -14.94
CA LEU A 120 -2.52 12.96 -15.76
C LEU A 120 -3.10 12.73 -17.15
N ASP A 121 -4.16 13.42 -17.50
CA ASP A 121 -4.87 13.23 -18.77
C ASP A 121 -5.38 11.78 -18.95
N ILE A 122 -5.81 11.15 -17.85
CA ILE A 122 -6.35 9.79 -17.86
C ILE A 122 -7.88 9.84 -17.92
N ASP A 123 -8.45 9.29 -18.99
CA ASP A 123 -9.89 9.22 -19.20
C ASP A 123 -10.55 8.25 -18.20
N PRO A 124 -11.47 8.70 -17.32
CA PRO A 124 -12.19 7.85 -16.38
C PRO A 124 -13.05 6.77 -17.06
N ASP A 125 -13.42 6.97 -18.32
CA ASP A 125 -14.20 6.02 -19.11
C ASP A 125 -13.35 4.93 -19.76
N ALA A 126 -12.04 5.07 -19.73
CA ALA A 126 -11.15 4.06 -20.27
C ALA A 126 -11.27 2.74 -19.49
N ARG A 127 -11.24 1.61 -20.24
CA ARG A 127 -11.21 0.28 -19.63
C ARG A 127 -9.80 -0.08 -19.18
N LEU A 128 -9.67 -0.63 -17.98
CA LEU A 128 -8.36 -1.03 -17.42
C LEU A 128 -7.57 -1.95 -18.36
N LYS A 129 -8.25 -2.86 -19.09
CA LYS A 129 -7.58 -3.77 -20.03
C LYS A 129 -6.87 -3.06 -21.20
N THR A 130 -7.35 -1.88 -21.59
CA THR A 130 -6.81 -1.12 -22.72
C THR A 130 -5.64 -0.21 -22.35
N LEU A 131 -5.41 -0.01 -21.03
CA LEU A 131 -4.36 0.85 -20.55
C LEU A 131 -2.98 0.18 -20.65
N SER A 132 -1.94 1.00 -20.83
CA SER A 132 -0.56 0.56 -20.69
C SER A 132 -0.28 0.08 -19.25
N LYS A 133 0.79 -0.70 -19.07
CA LYS A 133 1.21 -1.13 -17.72
C LYS A 133 1.43 0.06 -16.80
N GLY A 134 2.18 1.08 -17.23
CA GLY A 134 2.46 2.27 -16.44
C GLY A 134 1.21 3.08 -16.10
N THR A 135 0.23 3.18 -17.02
CA THR A 135 -1.04 3.85 -16.73
C THR A 135 -1.87 3.07 -15.69
N LYS A 136 -1.86 1.74 -15.75
CA LYS A 136 -2.52 0.90 -14.71
C LYS A 136 -1.91 1.11 -13.33
N GLU A 137 -0.58 1.21 -13.25
CA GLU A 137 0.14 1.48 -12.01
C GLU A 137 -0.20 2.86 -11.45
N LYS A 138 -0.29 3.89 -12.31
CA LYS A 138 -0.76 5.23 -11.92
C LYS A 138 -2.20 5.21 -11.39
N VAL A 139 -3.12 4.54 -12.08
CA VAL A 139 -4.53 4.39 -11.62
C VAL A 139 -4.58 3.68 -10.27
N GLN A 140 -3.81 2.61 -10.08
CA GLN A 140 -3.77 1.89 -8.82
C GLN A 140 -3.23 2.77 -7.68
N LEU A 141 -2.19 3.56 -7.92
CA LEU A 141 -1.68 4.52 -6.94
C LEU A 141 -2.73 5.59 -6.61
N ILE A 142 -3.43 6.14 -7.63
CA ILE A 142 -4.51 7.12 -7.41
C ILE A 142 -5.57 6.54 -6.46
N LEU A 143 -6.04 5.33 -6.70
CA LEU A 143 -7.04 4.69 -5.84
C LEU A 143 -6.55 4.54 -4.39
N VAL A 144 -5.30 4.12 -4.20
CA VAL A 144 -4.70 3.96 -2.87
C VAL A 144 -4.52 5.31 -2.18
N MET A 145 -4.03 6.33 -2.87
CA MET A 145 -3.77 7.67 -2.32
C MET A 145 -5.04 8.53 -2.18
N SER A 146 -6.16 8.10 -2.76
CA SER A 146 -7.46 8.76 -2.59
C SER A 146 -8.20 8.31 -1.33
N ARG A 147 -7.70 7.36 -0.59
CA ARG A 147 -8.16 7.07 0.77
C ARG A 147 -7.58 8.09 1.76
N GLU A 148 -8.28 8.34 2.87
CA GLU A 148 -7.81 9.16 4.00
C GLU A 148 -7.32 8.25 5.12
N ALA A 149 -6.44 7.30 4.77
CA ALA A 149 -5.91 6.30 5.67
C ALA A 149 -4.91 6.88 6.68
N GLU A 150 -4.75 6.21 7.83
CA GLU A 150 -3.74 6.54 8.83
C GLU A 150 -2.36 5.94 8.47
N LEU A 151 -2.35 4.79 7.79
CA LEU A 151 -1.13 4.11 7.35
C LEU A 151 -1.20 3.77 5.86
N TYR A 152 -0.25 4.30 5.09
CA TYR A 152 -0.06 3.96 3.69
C TYR A 152 1.13 3.01 3.57
N ILE A 153 0.91 1.85 2.96
CA ILE A 153 1.96 0.86 2.70
C ILE A 153 2.11 0.70 1.20
N LEU A 154 3.27 1.07 0.67
CA LEU A 154 3.55 1.02 -0.76
C LEU A 154 4.68 0.01 -1.01
N ASP A 155 4.36 -1.13 -1.65
CA ASP A 155 5.32 -2.20 -1.95
C ASP A 155 5.94 -1.97 -3.33
N GLU A 156 7.18 -1.53 -3.38
CA GLU A 156 7.94 -1.21 -4.59
C GLU A 156 7.25 -0.24 -5.57
N PRO A 157 6.70 0.90 -5.11
CA PRO A 157 5.84 1.78 -5.92
C PRO A 157 6.55 2.40 -7.13
N ILE A 158 7.87 2.40 -7.16
CA ILE A 158 8.70 2.98 -8.24
C ILE A 158 9.53 1.95 -9.01
N ALA A 159 9.33 0.65 -8.75
CA ALA A 159 10.07 -0.41 -9.40
C ALA A 159 9.60 -0.60 -10.86
N GLY A 160 10.52 -0.48 -11.78
CA GLY A 160 10.24 -0.72 -13.21
C GLY A 160 9.38 0.33 -13.91
N VAL A 161 9.13 1.47 -13.29
CA VAL A 161 8.41 2.59 -13.90
C VAL A 161 9.37 3.54 -14.61
N ASP A 162 8.88 4.20 -15.67
CA ASP A 162 9.63 5.23 -16.38
C ASP A 162 9.89 6.48 -15.50
N PRO A 163 10.88 7.33 -15.85
CA PRO A 163 11.23 8.49 -15.02
C PRO A 163 10.07 9.46 -14.76
N ALA A 164 9.17 9.68 -15.74
CA ALA A 164 8.04 10.60 -15.57
C ALA A 164 6.99 10.02 -14.60
N ALA A 165 6.72 8.71 -14.70
CA ALA A 165 5.85 8.02 -13.76
C ALA A 165 6.45 8.01 -12.34
N ARG A 166 7.77 7.86 -12.21
CA ARG A 166 8.46 7.93 -10.90
C ARG A 166 8.28 9.31 -10.24
N ASP A 167 8.50 10.40 -11.00
CA ASP A 167 8.30 11.76 -10.50
C ASP A 167 6.85 11.99 -10.04
N PHE A 168 5.87 11.53 -10.82
CA PHE A 168 4.46 11.58 -10.43
C PHE A 168 4.19 10.83 -9.11
N ILE A 169 4.70 9.62 -8.96
CA ILE A 169 4.51 8.81 -7.75
C ILE A 169 5.07 9.54 -6.54
N LEU A 170 6.30 10.04 -6.61
CA LEU A 170 6.96 10.76 -5.53
C LEU A 170 6.23 12.05 -5.17
N ARG A 171 5.81 12.84 -6.16
CA ARG A 171 5.01 14.05 -5.95
C ARG A 171 3.69 13.71 -5.29
N THR A 172 2.99 12.67 -5.76
CA THR A 172 1.71 12.25 -5.20
C THR A 172 1.85 11.86 -3.73
N ILE A 173 2.89 11.11 -3.36
CA ILE A 173 3.16 10.74 -1.97
C ILE A 173 3.43 11.99 -1.13
N ILE A 174 4.29 12.90 -1.59
CA ILE A 174 4.66 14.11 -0.84
C ILE A 174 3.47 15.08 -0.71
N THR A 175 2.72 15.31 -1.79
CA THR A 175 1.58 16.25 -1.80
C THR A 175 0.40 15.76 -0.95
N ASN A 176 0.23 14.44 -0.86
CA ASN A 176 -0.83 13.83 -0.04
C ASN A 176 -0.33 13.43 1.35
N TYR A 177 0.90 13.80 1.70
CA TYR A 177 1.41 13.63 3.05
C TYR A 177 0.55 14.40 4.05
N ASN A 178 0.19 13.74 5.13
CA ASN A 178 -0.58 14.29 6.24
C ASN A 178 0.16 13.98 7.55
N GLU A 179 0.30 14.98 8.43
CA GLU A 179 0.97 14.82 9.71
C GLU A 179 0.34 13.76 10.62
N ASN A 180 -0.91 13.38 10.37
CA ASN A 180 -1.63 12.33 11.09
C ASN A 180 -1.52 10.94 10.44
N ALA A 181 -0.93 10.84 9.24
CA ALA A 181 -0.75 9.60 8.50
C ALA A 181 0.75 9.26 8.35
N THR A 182 1.04 7.98 8.16
CA THR A 182 2.41 7.47 7.93
C THR A 182 2.44 6.64 6.67
#